data_45d66b1e32ada466659e82bfcb7e5bec
#
_entry.id   45d66b1e32ada466659e82bfcb7e5bec
#
_cell.length_a   1.000
_cell.length_b   1.000
_cell.length_c   1.000
_cell.angle_alpha   90.00
_cell.angle_beta   90.00
_cell.angle_gamma   90.00
#
_symmetry.space_group_name_H-M   'P 1'
#
loop_
_entity.id
_entity.type
_entity.pdbx_description
1 polymer ?
#
loop_
_entity_poly.entity_id
_entity_poly.type
_entity_poly.pdbx_seq_one_letter_code
_entity_poly.pdbx_strand_id
1 'polypeptide(L)'
;MSEHVVQTPPRGTVSTLRMLLIWLAANLVVTTLLTGTLFQPGVSYATALTSIVLGTVLGALVLVGVGVIGARTGLPTMALTRAAFGHRGSLLPVTFNVVVLMGWSWVQAMLAGLAVDALVSAATGFSSPMLFAVLCQLVVVALAILGHEGIARIEPWLALVIDRKS
;
A
#
# COMPACT_ATOMS: atom_id res chain seq x y z
N MET A 1 -30.54 30.51 -5.78
CA MET A 1 -30.48 29.40 -6.75
C MET A 1 -28.98 29.09 -6.93
N SER A 2 -28.48 28.11 -6.20
CA SER A 2 -27.10 27.66 -6.34
C SER A 2 -27.04 26.66 -7.47
N GLU A 3 -26.37 27.04 -8.58
CA GLU A 3 -26.05 26.14 -9.67
C GLU A 3 -25.23 24.96 -9.11
N HIS A 4 -25.84 23.79 -9.08
CA HIS A 4 -25.13 22.53 -8.95
C HIS A 4 -24.29 22.36 -10.21
N VAL A 5 -23.03 22.79 -10.18
CA VAL A 5 -22.05 22.43 -11.18
C VAL A 5 -21.92 20.91 -11.12
N VAL A 6 -22.55 20.22 -12.06
CA VAL A 6 -22.34 18.80 -12.29
C VAL A 6 -20.90 18.66 -12.75
N GLN A 7 -20.00 18.38 -11.81
CA GLN A 7 -18.61 18.07 -12.15
C GLN A 7 -18.61 16.76 -12.90
N THR A 8 -18.38 16.84 -14.19
CA THR A 8 -18.12 15.66 -15.02
C THR A 8 -16.93 14.92 -14.41
N PRO A 9 -17.07 13.62 -14.14
CA PRO A 9 -15.97 12.85 -13.56
C PRO A 9 -14.72 12.97 -14.45
N PRO A 10 -13.53 13.17 -13.90
CA PRO A 10 -12.31 13.29 -14.68
C PRO A 10 -12.13 12.06 -15.56
N ARG A 11 -11.93 12.28 -16.87
CA ARG A 11 -11.67 11.20 -17.81
C ARG A 11 -10.36 10.52 -17.41
N GLY A 12 -10.41 9.19 -17.23
CA GLY A 12 -9.21 8.41 -16.94
C GLY A 12 -8.18 8.56 -18.06
N THR A 13 -6.97 9.01 -17.71
CA THR A 13 -5.86 9.22 -18.66
C THR A 13 -4.96 8.01 -18.78
N VAL A 14 -5.16 6.99 -17.93
CA VAL A 14 -4.30 5.80 -17.85
C VAL A 14 -4.95 4.62 -18.56
N SER A 15 -4.20 3.97 -19.47
CA SER A 15 -4.67 2.76 -20.16
C SER A 15 -4.83 1.59 -19.19
N THR A 16 -5.72 0.65 -19.49
CA THR A 16 -5.98 -0.55 -18.67
C THR A 16 -4.71 -1.36 -18.44
N LEU A 17 -3.88 -1.55 -19.46
CA LEU A 17 -2.62 -2.27 -19.35
C LEU A 17 -1.66 -1.57 -18.38
N ARG A 18 -1.52 -0.25 -18.49
CA ARG A 18 -0.67 0.52 -17.60
C ARG A 18 -1.16 0.44 -16.14
N MET A 19 -2.47 0.51 -15.93
CA MET A 19 -3.08 0.33 -14.61
C MET A 19 -2.77 -1.06 -14.04
N LEU A 20 -2.93 -2.11 -14.85
CA LEU A 20 -2.62 -3.49 -14.46
C LEU A 20 -1.14 -3.65 -14.09
N LEU A 21 -0.23 -3.08 -14.87
CA LEU A 21 1.21 -3.14 -14.57
C LEU A 21 1.57 -2.41 -13.27
N ILE A 22 0.97 -1.24 -13.02
CA ILE A 22 1.15 -0.50 -11.76
C ILE A 22 0.66 -1.34 -10.58
N TRP A 23 -0.52 -1.95 -10.68
CA TRP A 23 -1.05 -2.81 -9.61
C TRP A 23 -0.24 -4.07 -9.39
N LEU A 24 0.25 -4.71 -10.46
CA LEU A 24 1.16 -5.85 -10.35
C LEU A 24 2.45 -5.46 -9.64
N ALA A 25 3.10 -4.38 -10.06
CA ALA A 25 4.32 -3.90 -9.44
C ALA A 25 4.14 -3.56 -7.95
N ALA A 26 3.02 -2.92 -7.60
CA ALA A 26 2.71 -2.56 -6.21
C ALA A 26 2.45 -3.79 -5.31
N ASN A 27 2.03 -4.93 -5.87
CA ASN A 27 1.71 -6.13 -5.12
C ASN A 27 2.83 -7.19 -5.14
N LEU A 28 3.75 -7.14 -6.12
CA LEU A 28 4.91 -8.03 -6.20
C LEU A 28 6.07 -7.50 -5.34
N VAL A 29 5.81 -7.34 -4.04
CA VAL A 29 6.79 -6.88 -3.07
C VAL A 29 7.14 -8.00 -2.08
N VAL A 30 8.34 -7.93 -1.51
CA VAL A 30 8.86 -8.94 -0.58
C VAL A 30 7.91 -9.19 0.59
N THR A 31 7.25 -8.15 1.10
CA THR A 31 6.28 -8.24 2.19
C THR A 31 5.08 -9.13 1.84
N THR A 32 4.55 -9.03 0.62
CA THR A 32 3.45 -9.88 0.16
C THR A 32 3.87 -11.34 0.05
N LEU A 33 5.08 -11.59 -0.46
CA LEU A 33 5.63 -12.95 -0.53
C LEU A 33 5.83 -13.55 0.87
N LEU A 34 6.37 -12.78 1.81
CA LEU A 34 6.54 -13.21 3.20
C LEU A 34 5.20 -13.48 3.89
N THR A 35 4.16 -12.70 3.59
CA THR A 35 2.81 -12.96 4.13
C THR A 35 2.31 -14.35 3.73
N GLY A 36 2.62 -14.82 2.51
CA GLY A 36 2.31 -16.17 2.07
C GLY A 36 2.97 -17.27 2.92
N THR A 37 4.16 -17.02 3.45
CA THR A 37 4.86 -18.00 4.30
C THR A 37 4.27 -18.17 5.70
N LEU A 38 3.42 -17.23 6.15
CA LEU A 38 2.77 -17.32 7.47
C LEU A 38 1.79 -18.49 7.60
N PHE A 39 1.37 -19.09 6.48
CA PHE A 39 0.57 -20.30 6.50
C PHE A 39 1.35 -21.55 6.88
N GLN A 40 2.68 -21.52 6.81
CA GLN A 40 3.56 -22.62 7.20
C GLN A 40 4.12 -22.40 8.62
N PRO A 41 4.22 -23.44 9.47
CA PRO A 41 3.87 -24.86 9.24
C PRO A 41 2.42 -25.24 9.62
N GLY A 42 1.52 -24.26 9.82
CA GLY A 42 0.20 -24.49 10.41
C GLY A 42 -0.78 -25.32 9.57
N VAL A 43 -0.68 -25.25 8.23
CA VAL A 43 -1.61 -25.92 7.31
C VAL A 43 -0.89 -26.57 6.13
N SER A 44 -1.53 -27.55 5.47
CA SER A 44 -0.98 -28.16 4.26
C SER A 44 -0.87 -27.14 3.11
N TYR A 45 0.07 -27.36 2.19
CA TYR A 45 0.24 -26.49 1.02
C TYR A 45 -1.05 -26.34 0.20
N ALA A 46 -1.79 -27.43 -0.01
CA ALA A 46 -3.05 -27.38 -0.74
C ALA A 46 -4.11 -26.54 -0.02
N THR A 47 -4.21 -26.66 1.31
CA THR A 47 -5.12 -25.85 2.13
C THR A 47 -4.73 -24.37 2.11
N ALA A 48 -3.44 -24.06 2.22
CA ALA A 48 -2.94 -22.70 2.13
C ALA A 48 -3.28 -22.07 0.77
N LEU A 49 -2.97 -22.78 -0.33
CA LEU A 49 -3.22 -22.29 -1.68
C LEU A 49 -4.72 -22.07 -1.95
N THR A 50 -5.57 -23.03 -1.59
CA THR A 50 -7.03 -22.88 -1.77
C THR A 50 -7.58 -21.72 -0.94
N SER A 51 -7.13 -21.55 0.30
CA SER A 51 -7.55 -20.43 1.16
C SER A 51 -7.13 -19.09 0.60
N ILE A 52 -5.89 -18.99 0.08
CA ILE A 52 -5.38 -17.78 -0.55
C ILE A 52 -6.20 -17.44 -1.80
N VAL A 53 -6.42 -18.41 -2.69
CA VAL A 53 -7.19 -18.19 -3.93
C VAL A 53 -8.62 -17.78 -3.62
N LEU A 54 -9.33 -18.52 -2.76
CA LEU A 54 -10.71 -18.20 -2.40
C LEU A 54 -10.81 -16.83 -1.70
N GLY A 55 -9.93 -16.56 -0.74
CA GLY A 55 -9.90 -15.27 -0.04
C GLY A 55 -9.61 -14.11 -0.99
N THR A 56 -8.67 -14.29 -1.93
CA THR A 56 -8.35 -13.28 -2.93
C THR A 56 -9.52 -13.03 -3.88
N VAL A 57 -10.19 -14.07 -4.36
CA VAL A 57 -11.36 -13.92 -5.25
C VAL A 57 -12.50 -13.20 -4.53
N LEU A 58 -12.83 -13.60 -3.30
CA LEU A 58 -13.88 -12.95 -2.51
C LEU A 58 -13.54 -11.49 -2.21
N GLY A 59 -12.30 -11.22 -1.81
CA GLY A 59 -11.82 -9.85 -1.56
C GLY A 59 -11.84 -8.99 -2.83
N ALA A 60 -11.43 -9.57 -3.97
CA ALA A 60 -11.45 -8.89 -5.26
C ALA A 60 -12.86 -8.52 -5.70
N LEU A 61 -13.85 -9.37 -5.48
CA LEU A 61 -15.26 -9.05 -5.81
C LEU A 61 -15.75 -7.82 -5.04
N VAL A 62 -15.44 -7.73 -3.75
CA VAL A 62 -15.78 -6.56 -2.92
C VAL A 62 -15.03 -5.32 -3.41
N LEU A 63 -13.72 -5.45 -3.64
CA LEU A 63 -12.87 -4.36 -4.10
C LEU A 63 -13.33 -3.79 -5.44
N VAL A 64 -13.66 -4.66 -6.41
CA VAL A 64 -14.19 -4.25 -7.73
C VAL A 64 -15.52 -3.55 -7.58
N GLY A 65 -16.43 -4.07 -6.74
CA GLY A 65 -17.72 -3.42 -6.47
C GLY A 65 -17.55 -1.99 -5.96
N VAL A 66 -16.71 -1.79 -4.96
CA VAL A 66 -16.42 -0.44 -4.41
C VAL A 66 -15.67 0.42 -5.44
N GLY A 67 -14.73 -0.17 -6.19
CA GLY A 67 -13.96 0.51 -7.23
C GLY A 67 -14.84 1.06 -8.35
N VAL A 68 -15.85 0.32 -8.80
CA VAL A 68 -16.83 0.79 -9.80
C VAL A 68 -17.61 2.00 -9.29
N ILE A 69 -18.02 2.01 -8.02
CA ILE A 69 -18.71 3.15 -7.43
C ILE A 69 -17.77 4.37 -7.38
N GLY A 70 -16.51 4.16 -6.93
CA GLY A 70 -15.49 5.21 -6.93
C GLY A 70 -15.24 5.80 -8.32
N ALA A 71 -15.10 4.95 -9.34
CA ALA A 71 -14.90 5.39 -10.71
C ALA A 71 -16.08 6.19 -11.28
N ARG A 72 -17.31 5.84 -10.90
CA ARG A 72 -18.52 6.57 -11.34
C ARG A 72 -18.72 7.89 -10.62
N THR A 73 -18.33 7.99 -9.37
CA THR A 73 -18.54 9.17 -8.53
C THR A 73 -17.34 10.13 -8.51
N GLY A 74 -16.14 9.66 -8.91
CA GLY A 74 -14.90 10.41 -8.78
C GLY A 74 -14.45 10.62 -7.34
N LEU A 75 -15.04 9.88 -6.37
CA LEU A 75 -14.76 10.03 -4.96
C LEU A 75 -13.86 8.90 -4.44
N PRO A 76 -12.92 9.18 -3.53
CA PRO A 76 -12.14 8.17 -2.87
C PRO A 76 -13.01 7.31 -1.95
N THR A 77 -12.62 6.04 -1.75
CA THR A 77 -13.38 5.04 -0.98
C THR A 77 -13.83 5.53 0.40
N MET A 78 -12.95 6.23 1.14
CA MET A 78 -13.30 6.74 2.47
C MET A 78 -14.35 7.87 2.43
N ALA A 79 -14.44 8.64 1.35
CA ALA A 79 -15.52 9.60 1.15
C ALA A 79 -16.87 8.92 0.86
N LEU A 80 -16.84 7.80 0.13
CA LEU A 80 -18.03 6.99 -0.16
C LEU A 80 -18.65 6.39 1.10
N THR A 81 -17.85 6.07 2.13
CA THR A 81 -18.37 5.55 3.40
C THR A 81 -19.31 6.52 4.10
N ARG A 82 -19.15 7.84 3.88
CA ARG A 82 -20.07 8.85 4.43
C ARG A 82 -21.45 8.78 3.79
N ALA A 83 -21.52 8.47 2.50
CA ALA A 83 -22.79 8.32 1.81
C ALA A 83 -23.55 7.06 2.27
N ALA A 84 -22.80 5.97 2.59
CA ALA A 84 -23.40 4.70 3.03
C ALA A 84 -23.77 4.69 4.53
N PHE A 85 -22.91 5.22 5.40
CA PHE A 85 -23.01 5.11 6.86
C PHE A 85 -23.32 6.42 7.58
N GLY A 86 -23.45 7.53 6.83
CA GLY A 86 -23.59 8.86 7.40
C GLY A 86 -22.30 9.37 8.05
N HIS A 87 -22.37 10.58 8.60
CA HIS A 87 -21.17 11.25 9.13
C HIS A 87 -20.55 10.53 10.34
N ARG A 88 -21.40 10.06 11.28
CA ARG A 88 -20.93 9.34 12.48
C ARG A 88 -20.55 7.90 12.19
N GLY A 89 -21.33 7.20 11.36
CA GLY A 89 -21.04 5.81 10.99
C GLY A 89 -19.79 5.62 10.16
N SER A 90 -19.40 6.63 9.38
CA SER A 90 -18.15 6.60 8.58
C SER A 90 -16.87 6.67 9.42
N LEU A 91 -16.94 7.11 10.68
CA LEU A 91 -15.78 7.12 11.57
C LEU A 91 -15.25 5.71 11.82
N LEU A 92 -16.12 4.71 11.91
CA LEU A 92 -15.74 3.33 12.18
C LEU A 92 -14.84 2.76 11.06
N PRO A 93 -15.23 2.71 9.77
CA PRO A 93 -14.35 2.22 8.71
C PRO A 93 -13.10 3.09 8.53
N VAL A 94 -13.16 4.41 8.75
CA VAL A 94 -12.00 5.28 8.70
C VAL A 94 -10.99 4.92 9.78
N THR A 95 -11.44 4.74 11.03
CA THR A 95 -10.57 4.35 12.14
C THR A 95 -9.91 2.99 11.89
N PHE A 96 -10.67 1.99 11.44
CA PHE A 96 -10.10 0.69 11.08
C PHE A 96 -9.07 0.81 9.96
N ASN A 97 -9.34 1.61 8.93
CA ASN A 97 -8.39 1.83 7.86
C ASN A 97 -7.08 2.45 8.35
N VAL A 98 -7.15 3.45 9.24
CA VAL A 98 -5.95 4.07 9.85
C VAL A 98 -5.15 3.03 10.64
N VAL A 99 -5.80 2.23 11.48
CA VAL A 99 -5.14 1.17 12.27
C VAL A 99 -4.45 0.15 11.37
N VAL A 100 -5.12 -0.31 10.31
CA VAL A 100 -4.54 -1.25 9.33
C VAL A 100 -3.34 -0.64 8.61
N LEU A 101 -3.43 0.61 8.17
CA LEU A 101 -2.32 1.30 7.50
C LEU A 101 -1.13 1.51 8.43
N MET A 102 -1.36 1.85 9.71
CA MET A 102 -0.30 1.92 10.71
C MET A 102 0.37 0.56 10.92
N GLY A 103 -0.42 -0.51 11.04
CA GLY A 103 0.11 -1.87 11.17
C GLY A 103 1.00 -2.26 9.98
N TRP A 104 0.56 -2.01 8.76
CA TRP A 104 1.36 -2.24 7.56
C TRP A 104 2.63 -1.39 7.52
N SER A 105 2.56 -0.12 7.92
CA SER A 105 3.73 0.75 8.02
C SER A 105 4.80 0.19 8.95
N TRP A 106 4.39 -0.33 10.10
CA TRP A 106 5.32 -0.95 11.06
C TRP A 106 5.97 -2.24 10.52
N VAL A 107 5.19 -3.10 9.88
CA VAL A 107 5.73 -4.32 9.25
C VAL A 107 6.77 -3.95 8.18
N GLN A 108 6.47 -2.98 7.34
CA GLN A 108 7.38 -2.51 6.29
C GLN A 108 8.67 -1.92 6.88
N ALA A 109 8.55 -1.08 7.92
CA ALA A 109 9.70 -0.49 8.60
C ALA A 109 10.59 -1.56 9.25
N MET A 110 9.98 -2.56 9.87
CA MET A 110 10.71 -3.67 10.49
C MET A 110 11.49 -4.49 9.45
N LEU A 111 10.86 -4.82 8.32
CA LEU A 111 11.52 -5.56 7.24
C LEU A 111 12.64 -4.75 6.59
N ALA A 112 12.43 -3.45 6.38
CA ALA A 112 13.47 -2.55 5.89
C ALA A 112 14.64 -2.47 6.88
N GLY A 113 14.34 -2.35 8.17
CA GLY A 113 15.35 -2.34 9.25
C GLY A 113 16.18 -3.63 9.30
N LEU A 114 15.53 -4.79 9.16
CA LEU A 114 16.23 -6.09 9.08
C LEU A 114 17.16 -6.17 7.86
N ALA A 115 16.71 -5.67 6.70
CA ALA A 115 17.52 -5.66 5.49
C ALA A 115 18.74 -4.74 5.64
N VAL A 116 18.57 -3.54 6.21
CA VAL A 116 19.67 -2.61 6.49
C VAL A 116 20.63 -3.20 7.53
N ASP A 117 20.10 -3.80 8.59
CA ASP A 117 20.91 -4.46 9.63
C ASP A 117 21.79 -5.56 9.05
N ALA A 118 21.23 -6.41 8.18
CA ALA A 118 22.00 -7.46 7.52
C ALA A 118 23.18 -6.90 6.68
N LEU A 119 22.98 -5.79 5.98
CA LEU A 119 24.02 -5.14 5.20
C LEU A 119 25.08 -4.50 6.10
N VAL A 120 24.67 -3.77 7.13
CA VAL A 120 25.59 -3.07 8.02
C VAL A 120 26.38 -4.06 8.87
N SER A 121 25.72 -5.08 9.41
CA SER A 121 26.39 -6.12 10.22
C SER A 121 27.42 -6.90 9.41
N ALA A 122 27.15 -7.19 8.14
CA ALA A 122 28.11 -7.84 7.24
C ALA A 122 29.34 -6.95 6.96
N ALA A 123 29.17 -5.63 6.92
CA ALA A 123 30.24 -4.69 6.61
C ALA A 123 31.06 -4.25 7.84
N THR A 124 30.41 -4.09 8.99
CA THR A 124 30.99 -3.44 10.18
C THR A 124 31.00 -4.32 11.44
N GLY A 125 30.27 -5.43 11.44
CA GLY A 125 30.03 -6.25 12.63
C GLY A 125 29.00 -5.66 13.60
N PHE A 126 28.50 -4.43 13.36
CA PHE A 126 27.47 -3.80 14.19
C PHE A 126 26.08 -4.27 13.77
N SER A 127 25.27 -4.73 14.74
CA SER A 127 23.89 -5.17 14.50
C SER A 127 22.94 -4.49 15.49
N SER A 128 21.88 -3.87 14.99
CA SER A 128 20.80 -3.28 15.76
C SER A 128 19.53 -3.15 14.92
N PRO A 129 18.78 -4.23 14.68
CA PRO A 129 17.59 -4.23 13.82
C PRO A 129 16.56 -3.18 14.21
N MET A 130 16.35 -2.99 15.52
CA MET A 130 15.38 -2.01 16.01
C MET A 130 15.79 -0.57 15.68
N LEU A 131 17.07 -0.24 15.81
CA LEU A 131 17.59 1.08 15.45
C LEU A 131 17.35 1.37 13.96
N PHE A 132 17.69 0.41 13.10
CA PHE A 132 17.51 0.57 11.65
C PHE A 132 16.03 0.61 11.26
N ALA A 133 15.15 -0.15 11.91
CA ALA A 133 13.71 -0.06 11.69
C ALA A 133 13.15 1.34 12.04
N VAL A 134 13.58 1.90 13.17
CA VAL A 134 13.18 3.27 13.57
C VAL A 134 13.71 4.30 12.58
N LEU A 135 14.98 4.20 12.17
CA LEU A 135 15.56 5.12 11.18
C LEU A 135 14.82 5.05 9.82
N CYS A 136 14.53 3.85 9.33
CA CYS A 136 13.75 3.66 8.11
C CYS A 136 12.35 4.29 8.24
N GLN A 137 11.68 4.07 9.38
CA GLN A 137 10.36 4.66 9.61
C GLN A 137 10.41 6.18 9.66
N LEU A 138 11.42 6.77 10.28
CA LEU A 138 11.60 8.22 10.30
C LEU A 138 11.78 8.81 8.90
N VAL A 139 12.56 8.14 8.04
CA VAL A 139 12.73 8.54 6.64
C VAL A 139 11.40 8.47 5.90
N VAL A 140 10.61 7.40 6.06
CA VAL A 140 9.29 7.25 5.44
C VAL A 140 8.34 8.34 5.91
N VAL A 141 8.31 8.64 7.22
CA VAL A 141 7.48 9.72 7.79
C VAL A 141 7.90 11.08 7.23
N ALA A 142 9.19 11.37 7.16
CA ALA A 142 9.69 12.61 6.60
C ALA A 142 9.27 12.78 5.12
N LEU A 143 9.40 11.72 4.31
CA LEU A 143 8.93 11.71 2.92
C LEU A 143 7.43 11.89 2.81
N ALA A 144 6.64 11.26 3.69
CA ALA A 144 5.19 11.40 3.71
C ALA A 144 4.74 12.84 4.06
N ILE A 145 5.44 13.50 4.98
CA ILE A 145 5.17 14.90 5.35
C ILE A 145 5.48 15.85 4.18
N LEU A 146 6.52 15.57 3.40
CA LEU A 146 6.86 16.35 2.20
C LEU A 146 5.77 16.26 1.12
N GLY A 147 4.87 15.27 1.22
CA GLY A 147 3.75 15.08 0.32
C GLY A 147 4.14 14.67 -1.09
N HIS A 148 3.14 14.65 -1.97
CA HIS A 148 3.33 14.20 -3.36
C HIS A 148 4.35 15.05 -4.15
N GLU A 149 4.41 16.34 -3.91
CA GLU A 149 5.37 17.22 -4.57
C GLU A 149 6.83 16.93 -4.15
N GLY A 150 7.05 16.59 -2.89
CA GLY A 150 8.36 16.19 -2.38
C GLY A 150 8.83 14.85 -2.97
N ILE A 151 7.94 13.88 -3.05
CA ILE A 151 8.22 12.56 -3.64
C ILE A 151 8.53 12.70 -5.13
N ALA A 152 7.75 13.46 -5.88
CA ALA A 152 7.97 13.70 -7.31
C ALA A 152 9.31 14.39 -7.62
N ARG A 153 9.85 15.17 -6.69
CA ARG A 153 11.20 15.78 -6.84
C ARG A 153 12.34 14.80 -6.58
N ILE A 154 12.13 13.79 -5.76
CA ILE A 154 13.14 12.80 -5.35
C ILE A 154 13.15 11.61 -6.32
N GLU A 155 12.02 11.25 -6.91
CA GLU A 155 11.85 10.11 -7.81
C GLU A 155 12.85 10.08 -8.98
N PRO A 156 13.15 11.20 -9.70
CA PRO A 156 14.15 11.19 -10.78
C PRO A 156 15.56 10.85 -10.30
N TRP A 157 15.92 11.26 -9.07
CA TRP A 157 17.23 10.95 -8.49
C TRP A 157 17.35 9.49 -8.09
N LEU A 158 16.29 8.90 -7.57
CA LEU A 158 16.23 7.46 -7.26
C LEU A 158 16.31 6.62 -8.54
N ALA A 159 15.61 7.02 -9.60
CA ALA A 159 15.67 6.37 -10.90
C ALA A 159 17.09 6.40 -11.49
N LEU A 160 17.81 7.54 -11.41
CA LEU A 160 19.20 7.67 -11.84
C LEU A 160 20.17 6.77 -11.06
N VAL A 161 19.93 6.55 -9.77
CA VAL A 161 20.75 5.66 -8.94
C VAL A 161 20.53 4.20 -9.31
N ILE A 162 19.31 3.83 -9.68
CA ILE A 162 18.94 2.46 -10.08
C ILE A 162 19.46 2.17 -11.49
N ASP A 163 19.35 3.12 -12.42
CA ASP A 163 19.74 2.98 -13.83
C ASP A 163 21.29 2.89 -14.04
N ARG A 164 22.07 3.41 -13.09
CA ARG A 164 23.55 3.29 -13.13
C ARG A 164 24.09 1.88 -12.87
N LYS A 165 23.23 0.89 -12.60
CA LYS A 165 23.64 -0.50 -12.32
C LYS A 165 23.19 -1.51 -13.40
N SER A 166 22.68 -1.03 -14.54
CA SER A 166 22.33 -1.90 -15.70
C SER A 166 23.47 -1.95 -16.70
#